data_0fd3bc4590d5178224b5bad6e3138041
#
_entry.id   0fd3bc4590d5178224b5bad6e3138041
#
_cell.length_a   1.000
_cell.length_b   1.000
_cell.length_c   1.000
_cell.angle_alpha   90.00
_cell.angle_beta   90.00
_cell.angle_gamma   90.00
#
_symmetry.space_group_name_H-M   'P 1'
#
loop_
_entity.id
_entity.type
_entity.pdbx_description
1 polymer ?
#
loop_
_entity_poly.entity_id
_entity_poly.type
_entity_poly.pdbx_seq_one_letter_code
_entity_poly.pdbx_strand_id
1 'polypeptide(L)'
;MEGYGEAVFATEYLCKEYRHTVALRDVSITIPRGQIYGLIGENGAGKTTLLRILCGLTRPTRGRLLLFGAADAARQSEMRRRMGCLVDGPALYADLTAWQNLKVQCLQQGLNEADIAPTLQLVGLKDTGSKPAGKFSLGMRQRLGLAVALLGKPEFLVLDEPLNGLDPMGIQELRHLLEKLNREQGMTILLSSHILSELHQLATSYGILHNGQLLEQLTAEELDARCSKYLLVRTDNDRRAVDILRKMFPEAICQATVEGLRLSPVGNEAAATASGVLMEDGLHVQELAVRSEGLEAYFTALVGGDSHADAG
;
A
#
# COMPACT_ATOMS: atom_id res chain seq x y z
N MET A 1 11.67 14.10 22.57
CA MET A 1 11.66 12.61 22.36
C MET A 1 10.32 12.01 22.83
N GLU A 2 9.25 12.76 22.73
CA GLU A 2 7.89 12.37 23.07
C GLU A 2 7.15 12.09 21.76
N GLY A 3 6.93 10.82 21.40
CA GLY A 3 6.10 10.47 20.24
C GLY A 3 6.40 9.12 19.57
N TYR A 4 7.55 8.51 19.79
CA TYR A 4 7.92 7.24 19.12
C TYR A 4 7.64 5.98 19.96
N GLY A 5 6.99 6.09 21.12
CA GLY A 5 6.81 4.98 22.06
C GLY A 5 6.04 3.77 21.53
N GLU A 6 5.23 3.95 20.49
CA GLU A 6 4.43 2.90 19.86
C GLU A 6 4.86 2.56 18.43
N ALA A 7 5.90 3.23 17.88
CA ALA A 7 6.33 2.99 16.52
C ALA A 7 7.20 1.73 16.41
N VAL A 8 6.95 0.89 15.41
CA VAL A 8 7.84 -0.23 15.06
C VAL A 8 9.01 0.25 14.19
N PHE A 9 8.77 1.29 13.40
CA PHE A 9 9.74 1.87 12.49
C PHE A 9 9.57 3.39 12.40
N ALA A 10 10.67 4.13 12.47
CA ALA A 10 10.66 5.54 12.17
C ALA A 10 11.99 5.96 11.53
N THR A 11 11.94 7.03 10.73
CA THR A 11 13.14 7.68 10.20
C THR A 11 13.08 9.19 10.43
N GLU A 12 14.26 9.80 10.57
CA GLU A 12 14.42 11.25 10.69
C GLU A 12 15.41 11.72 9.64
N TYR A 13 14.94 12.51 8.68
CA TYR A 13 15.73 13.10 7.59
C TYR A 13 16.63 12.09 6.89
N LEU A 14 16.07 10.90 6.59
CA LEU A 14 16.81 9.79 6.01
C LEU A 14 17.16 10.09 4.55
N CYS A 15 18.46 10.01 4.23
CA CYS A 15 18.97 10.22 2.89
C CYS A 15 19.72 8.99 2.39
N LYS A 16 19.60 8.72 1.11
CA LYS A 16 20.40 7.71 0.41
C LYS A 16 20.85 8.20 -0.94
N GLU A 17 22.16 8.23 -1.11
CA GLU A 17 22.83 8.59 -2.35
C GLU A 17 23.61 7.40 -2.90
N TYR A 18 23.50 7.18 -4.22
CA TYR A 18 24.30 6.23 -4.98
C TYR A 18 25.04 7.00 -6.07
N ARG A 19 26.36 7.02 -6.01
CA ARG A 19 27.27 7.71 -6.98
C ARG A 19 26.68 8.99 -7.64
N HIS A 20 25.71 8.84 -8.55
CA HIS A 20 25.13 9.91 -9.35
C HIS A 20 23.62 10.11 -9.15
N THR A 21 23.00 9.37 -8.21
CA THR A 21 21.55 9.38 -8.00
C THR A 21 21.23 9.53 -6.53
N VAL A 22 20.40 10.52 -6.21
CA VAL A 22 19.79 10.65 -4.88
C VAL A 22 18.53 9.81 -4.87
N ALA A 23 18.58 8.67 -4.18
CA ALA A 23 17.46 7.72 -4.12
C ALA A 23 16.45 8.06 -2.99
N LEU A 24 16.92 8.70 -1.91
CA LEU A 24 16.08 9.22 -0.82
C LEU A 24 16.64 10.56 -0.36
N ARG A 25 15.73 11.52 -0.11
CA ARG A 25 16.03 12.89 0.30
C ARG A 25 15.16 13.26 1.50
N ASP A 26 15.79 13.36 2.67
CA ASP A 26 15.21 13.83 3.94
C ASP A 26 13.89 13.14 4.33
N VAL A 27 13.78 11.83 4.08
CA VAL A 27 12.58 11.05 4.34
C VAL A 27 12.40 10.87 5.85
N SER A 28 11.30 11.41 6.38
CA SER A 28 10.87 11.25 7.76
C SER A 28 9.52 10.53 7.77
N ILE A 29 9.49 9.28 8.22
CA ILE A 29 8.32 8.40 8.22
C ILE A 29 8.18 7.75 9.59
N THR A 30 6.95 7.52 10.04
CA THR A 30 6.65 6.81 11.28
C THR A 30 5.59 5.76 11.04
N ILE A 31 5.87 4.50 11.43
CA ILE A 31 4.93 3.38 11.31
C ILE A 31 4.57 2.89 12.72
N PRO A 32 3.35 3.14 13.20
CA PRO A 32 2.85 2.64 14.47
C PRO A 32 2.68 1.12 14.46
N ARG A 33 2.62 0.52 15.67
CA ARG A 33 2.32 -0.91 15.83
C ARG A 33 0.91 -1.24 15.38
N GLY A 34 0.72 -2.46 14.85
CA GLY A 34 -0.58 -3.02 14.51
C GLY A 34 -1.23 -2.42 13.27
N GLN A 35 -0.54 -1.58 12.52
CA GLN A 35 -1.05 -1.02 11.27
C GLN A 35 -0.63 -1.84 10.05
N ILE A 36 -1.46 -1.77 9.00
CA ILE A 36 -1.07 -2.13 7.64
C ILE A 36 -0.72 -0.83 6.93
N TYR A 37 0.56 -0.59 6.72
CA TYR A 37 1.09 0.63 6.13
C TYR A 37 1.42 0.45 4.64
N GLY A 38 0.76 1.20 3.77
CA GLY A 38 1.00 1.24 2.33
C GLY A 38 2.02 2.29 1.95
N LEU A 39 3.16 1.89 1.39
CA LEU A 39 4.15 2.79 0.81
C LEU A 39 3.90 2.92 -0.69
N ILE A 40 3.36 4.06 -1.10
CA ILE A 40 2.94 4.34 -2.46
C ILE A 40 3.98 5.17 -3.19
N GLY A 41 4.16 4.93 -4.47
CA GLY A 41 4.99 5.75 -5.35
C GLY A 41 5.25 5.08 -6.69
N GLU A 42 5.61 5.87 -7.68
CA GLU A 42 5.99 5.39 -9.00
C GLU A 42 7.24 4.50 -8.97
N ASN A 43 7.54 3.84 -10.09
CA ASN A 43 8.79 3.13 -10.25
C ASN A 43 9.96 4.12 -10.18
N GLY A 44 10.95 3.82 -9.34
CA GLY A 44 12.07 4.73 -9.10
C GLY A 44 11.84 5.78 -7.99
N ALA A 45 10.66 5.87 -7.39
CA ALA A 45 10.37 6.83 -6.31
C ALA A 45 11.21 6.64 -5.03
N GLY A 46 11.93 5.51 -4.89
CA GLY A 46 12.79 5.23 -3.73
C GLY A 46 12.24 4.17 -2.77
N LYS A 47 11.05 3.59 -3.03
CA LYS A 47 10.39 2.59 -2.16
C LYS A 47 11.31 1.44 -1.78
N THR A 48 11.80 0.69 -2.76
CA THR A 48 12.71 -0.44 -2.54
C THR A 48 14.00 -0.01 -1.79
N THR A 49 14.51 1.20 -2.06
CA THR A 49 15.68 1.73 -1.33
C THR A 49 15.38 1.92 0.16
N LEU A 50 14.22 2.48 0.50
CA LEU A 50 13.77 2.63 1.88
C LEU A 50 13.63 1.25 2.56
N LEU A 51 12.98 0.29 1.88
CA LEU A 51 12.82 -1.07 2.39
C LEU A 51 14.15 -1.79 2.58
N ARG A 52 15.11 -1.64 1.64
CA ARG A 52 16.47 -2.19 1.79
C ARG A 52 17.23 -1.61 2.99
N ILE A 53 17.04 -0.32 3.29
CA ILE A 53 17.66 0.29 4.49
C ILE A 53 17.02 -0.29 5.75
N LEU A 54 15.70 -0.38 5.79
CA LEU A 54 14.94 -0.96 6.90
C LEU A 54 15.38 -2.41 7.18
N CYS A 55 15.49 -3.24 6.16
CA CYS A 55 15.92 -4.63 6.27
C CYS A 55 17.44 -4.77 6.55
N GLY A 56 18.19 -3.67 6.53
CA GLY A 56 19.65 -3.69 6.78
C GLY A 56 20.48 -4.16 5.59
N LEU A 57 19.88 -4.27 4.39
CA LEU A 57 20.55 -4.65 3.15
C LEU A 57 21.45 -3.53 2.61
N THR A 58 21.15 -2.28 2.97
CA THR A 58 22.00 -1.13 2.67
C THR A 58 21.97 -0.12 3.82
N ARG A 59 23.01 0.72 3.91
CA ARG A 59 23.09 1.77 4.93
C ARG A 59 22.61 3.09 4.37
N PRO A 60 21.94 3.95 5.17
CA PRO A 60 21.65 5.32 4.76
C PRO A 60 22.97 6.10 4.59
N THR A 61 22.92 7.17 3.79
CA THR A 61 24.04 8.12 3.66
C THR A 61 24.02 9.14 4.79
N ARG A 62 22.83 9.61 5.16
CA ARG A 62 22.58 10.54 6.28
C ARG A 62 21.24 10.25 6.94
N GLY A 63 20.95 10.90 8.06
CA GLY A 63 19.72 10.75 8.82
C GLY A 63 19.77 9.63 9.83
N ARG A 64 18.65 9.38 10.48
CA ARG A 64 18.49 8.38 11.53
C ARG A 64 17.38 7.40 11.19
N LEU A 65 17.55 6.17 11.69
CA LEU A 65 16.55 5.12 11.63
C LEU A 65 16.34 4.57 13.03
N LEU A 66 15.09 4.45 13.45
CA LEU A 66 14.67 3.76 14.66
C LEU A 66 13.89 2.51 14.28
N LEU A 67 14.26 1.38 14.87
CA LEU A 67 13.59 0.10 14.68
C LEU A 67 13.22 -0.48 16.04
N PHE A 68 11.92 -0.63 16.33
CA PHE A 68 11.41 -0.97 17.65
C PHE A 68 12.04 -0.11 18.79
N GLY A 69 12.20 1.21 18.50
CA GLY A 69 12.83 2.16 19.41
C GLY A 69 14.36 2.11 19.46
N ALA A 70 15.02 1.14 18.81
CA ALA A 70 16.48 1.06 18.76
C ALA A 70 17.06 1.98 17.69
N ALA A 71 17.98 2.88 18.08
CA ALA A 71 18.66 3.81 17.18
C ALA A 71 20.06 3.34 16.77
N ASP A 72 20.74 2.55 17.60
CA ASP A 72 22.09 2.06 17.32
C ASP A 72 22.08 0.80 16.45
N ALA A 73 23.11 0.67 15.61
CA ALA A 73 23.18 -0.40 14.59
C ALA A 73 23.21 -1.82 15.20
N ALA A 74 23.81 -2.00 16.38
CA ALA A 74 23.90 -3.30 17.03
C ALA A 74 22.51 -3.77 17.49
N ARG A 75 21.78 -2.90 18.20
CA ARG A 75 20.41 -3.18 18.63
C ARG A 75 19.45 -3.31 17.44
N GLN A 76 19.61 -2.50 16.40
CA GLN A 76 18.81 -2.66 15.18
C GLN A 76 19.02 -4.03 14.54
N SER A 77 20.24 -4.57 14.54
CA SER A 77 20.51 -5.92 14.04
C SER A 77 19.77 -6.99 14.84
N GLU A 78 19.67 -6.82 16.16
CA GLU A 78 18.89 -7.70 17.02
C GLU A 78 17.37 -7.55 16.75
N MET A 79 16.88 -6.32 16.63
CA MET A 79 15.48 -6.03 16.34
C MET A 79 15.03 -6.61 15.00
N ARG A 80 15.90 -6.69 13.99
CA ARG A 80 15.56 -7.31 12.70
C ARG A 80 15.22 -8.79 12.79
N ARG A 81 15.60 -9.49 13.87
CA ARG A 81 15.15 -10.87 14.11
C ARG A 81 13.65 -10.97 14.39
N ARG A 82 13.00 -9.84 14.75
CA ARG A 82 11.56 -9.73 14.98
C ARG A 82 10.81 -9.35 13.69
N MET A 83 11.52 -9.26 12.56
CA MET A 83 10.97 -8.90 11.27
C MET A 83 10.95 -10.08 10.32
N GLY A 84 9.94 -10.11 9.46
CA GLY A 84 9.91 -10.90 8.24
C GLY A 84 10.04 -9.98 7.04
N CYS A 85 10.88 -10.32 6.07
CA CYS A 85 11.13 -9.47 4.91
C CYS A 85 11.02 -10.24 3.61
N LEU A 86 10.30 -9.67 2.64
CA LEU A 86 10.27 -10.11 1.25
C LEU A 86 10.57 -8.87 0.38
N VAL A 87 11.83 -8.64 0.11
CA VAL A 87 12.33 -7.48 -0.65
C VAL A 87 13.14 -7.98 -1.83
N ASP A 88 13.02 -7.33 -3.01
CA ASP A 88 13.65 -7.75 -4.27
C ASP A 88 13.16 -9.11 -4.80
N GLY A 89 12.01 -9.60 -4.33
CA GLY A 89 11.46 -10.89 -4.68
C GLY A 89 11.95 -12.06 -3.82
N PRO A 90 11.37 -13.26 -3.98
CA PRO A 90 11.65 -14.40 -3.13
C PRO A 90 12.99 -15.06 -3.47
N ALA A 91 13.94 -15.00 -2.53
CA ALA A 91 15.22 -15.72 -2.61
C ALA A 91 15.00 -17.20 -2.25
N LEU A 92 14.71 -18.03 -3.24
CA LEU A 92 14.38 -19.44 -3.07
C LEU A 92 15.43 -20.35 -3.71
N TYR A 93 15.65 -21.49 -3.09
CA TYR A 93 16.44 -22.58 -3.68
C TYR A 93 15.54 -23.34 -4.67
N ALA A 94 15.76 -23.13 -5.96
CA ALA A 94 14.91 -23.61 -7.04
C ALA A 94 14.77 -25.15 -7.08
N ASP A 95 15.83 -25.87 -6.73
CA ASP A 95 15.88 -27.33 -6.75
C ASP A 95 15.26 -27.98 -5.50
N LEU A 96 14.96 -27.18 -4.46
CA LEU A 96 14.37 -27.65 -3.22
C LEU A 96 12.84 -27.52 -3.24
N THR A 97 12.16 -28.40 -2.51
CA THR A 97 10.71 -28.32 -2.28
C THR A 97 10.37 -27.13 -1.39
N ALA A 98 9.07 -26.78 -1.26
CA ALA A 98 8.62 -25.75 -0.32
C ALA A 98 9.07 -26.06 1.12
N TRP A 99 8.86 -27.30 1.57
CA TRP A 99 9.28 -27.73 2.90
C TRP A 99 10.79 -27.60 3.13
N GLN A 100 11.61 -28.03 2.15
CA GLN A 100 13.06 -27.95 2.23
C GLN A 100 13.56 -26.49 2.24
N ASN A 101 12.95 -25.59 1.47
CA ASN A 101 13.25 -24.15 1.51
C ASN A 101 13.07 -23.58 2.94
N LEU A 102 11.92 -23.90 3.58
CA LEU A 102 11.67 -23.45 4.94
C LEU A 102 12.62 -24.12 5.95
N LYS A 103 12.97 -25.39 5.75
CA LYS A 103 13.94 -26.08 6.60
C LYS A 103 15.32 -25.44 6.57
N VAL A 104 15.78 -24.99 5.40
CA VAL A 104 17.04 -24.22 5.31
C VAL A 104 16.97 -22.96 6.18
N GLN A 105 15.85 -22.24 6.16
CA GLN A 105 15.65 -21.04 7.01
C GLN A 105 15.63 -21.40 8.49
N CYS A 106 14.97 -22.50 8.88
CA CYS A 106 15.01 -22.98 10.26
C CYS A 106 16.46 -23.20 10.74
N LEU A 107 17.27 -23.88 9.92
CA LEU A 107 18.67 -24.17 10.25
C LEU A 107 19.52 -22.90 10.35
N GLN A 108 19.33 -21.94 9.44
CA GLN A 108 20.10 -20.69 9.41
C GLN A 108 19.75 -19.75 10.57
N GLN A 109 18.49 -19.71 10.99
CA GLN A 109 18.01 -18.78 12.00
C GLN A 109 17.80 -19.42 13.39
N GLY A 110 18.00 -20.74 13.52
CA GLY A 110 17.75 -21.47 14.76
C GLY A 110 16.27 -21.57 15.12
N LEU A 111 15.38 -21.62 14.10
CA LEU A 111 13.94 -21.72 14.28
C LEU A 111 13.47 -23.18 14.41
N ASN A 112 12.28 -23.38 14.96
CA ASN A 112 11.71 -24.71 15.14
C ASN A 112 11.14 -25.27 13.82
N GLU A 113 11.60 -26.45 13.38
CA GLU A 113 11.07 -27.14 12.19
C GLU A 113 9.55 -27.48 12.32
N ALA A 114 9.03 -27.57 13.54
CA ALA A 114 7.60 -27.78 13.76
C ALA A 114 6.71 -26.63 13.22
N ASP A 115 7.28 -25.44 13.04
CA ASP A 115 6.56 -24.28 12.47
C ASP A 115 6.44 -24.35 10.94
N ILE A 116 7.16 -25.24 10.24
CA ILE A 116 7.14 -25.35 8.77
C ILE A 116 5.75 -25.73 8.25
N ALA A 117 5.18 -26.82 8.75
CA ALA A 117 3.89 -27.30 8.25
C ALA A 117 2.74 -26.30 8.47
N PRO A 118 2.58 -25.68 9.67
CA PRO A 118 1.61 -24.63 9.87
C PRO A 118 1.81 -23.41 8.95
N THR A 119 3.07 -23.00 8.72
CA THR A 119 3.38 -21.87 7.84
C THR A 119 3.04 -22.19 6.39
N LEU A 120 3.37 -23.38 5.87
CA LEU A 120 2.97 -23.80 4.53
C LEU A 120 1.45 -23.89 4.37
N GLN A 121 0.75 -24.33 5.40
CA GLN A 121 -0.72 -24.35 5.40
C GLN A 121 -1.28 -22.92 5.35
N LEU A 122 -0.71 -21.99 6.11
CA LEU A 122 -1.13 -20.59 6.17
C LEU A 122 -1.06 -19.89 4.81
N VAL A 123 -0.03 -20.17 4.01
CA VAL A 123 0.16 -19.58 2.68
C VAL A 123 -0.44 -20.44 1.54
N GLY A 124 -1.17 -21.51 1.85
CA GLY A 124 -1.83 -22.37 0.85
C GLY A 124 -0.88 -23.25 0.04
N LEU A 125 0.28 -23.62 0.60
CA LEU A 125 1.29 -24.48 -0.06
C LEU A 125 1.46 -25.86 0.60
N LYS A 126 0.52 -26.28 1.44
CA LYS A 126 0.57 -27.55 2.17
C LYS A 126 0.71 -28.76 1.23
N ASP A 127 -0.02 -28.76 0.11
CA ASP A 127 -0.17 -29.91 -0.77
C ASP A 127 0.80 -29.89 -1.98
N THR A 128 1.92 -29.16 -1.89
CA THR A 128 2.90 -29.07 -2.97
C THR A 128 3.82 -30.30 -3.07
N GLY A 129 3.86 -31.13 -2.05
CA GLY A 129 4.57 -32.41 -2.03
C GLY A 129 6.05 -32.30 -2.38
N SER A 130 6.51 -33.15 -3.30
CA SER A 130 7.89 -33.21 -3.78
C SER A 130 8.21 -32.24 -4.94
N LYS A 131 7.27 -31.38 -5.34
CA LYS A 131 7.48 -30.42 -6.43
C LYS A 131 8.54 -29.37 -6.06
N PRO A 132 9.63 -29.22 -6.83
CA PRO A 132 10.67 -28.22 -6.54
C PRO A 132 10.17 -26.81 -6.82
N ALA A 133 10.67 -25.83 -6.04
CA ALA A 133 10.24 -24.44 -6.11
C ALA A 133 10.47 -23.77 -7.49
N GLY A 134 11.49 -24.22 -8.22
CA GLY A 134 11.75 -23.75 -9.59
C GLY A 134 10.62 -24.08 -10.58
N LYS A 135 9.77 -25.07 -10.28
CA LYS A 135 8.59 -25.45 -11.09
C LYS A 135 7.29 -24.78 -10.59
N PHE A 136 7.37 -23.89 -9.60
CA PHE A 136 6.21 -23.16 -9.09
C PHE A 136 5.79 -22.07 -10.07
N SER A 137 4.47 -21.76 -10.09
CA SER A 137 3.98 -20.53 -10.73
C SER A 137 4.54 -19.29 -10.00
N LEU A 138 4.41 -18.12 -10.59
CA LEU A 138 4.82 -16.88 -9.95
C LEU A 138 4.12 -16.71 -8.58
N GLY A 139 2.80 -16.89 -8.54
CA GLY A 139 2.04 -16.82 -7.29
C GLY A 139 2.47 -17.83 -6.24
N MET A 140 2.78 -19.08 -6.63
CA MET A 140 3.31 -20.08 -5.69
C MET A 140 4.69 -19.66 -5.16
N ARG A 141 5.56 -19.07 -5.99
CA ARG A 141 6.87 -18.56 -5.53
C ARG A 141 6.70 -17.38 -4.57
N GLN A 142 5.79 -16.44 -4.86
CA GLN A 142 5.46 -15.34 -3.95
C GLN A 142 4.96 -15.85 -2.60
N ARG A 143 4.03 -16.80 -2.60
CA ARG A 143 3.53 -17.45 -1.37
C ARG A 143 4.64 -18.16 -0.59
N LEU A 144 5.57 -18.81 -1.28
CA LEU A 144 6.71 -19.46 -0.62
C LEU A 144 7.67 -18.42 -0.03
N GLY A 145 7.94 -17.31 -0.73
CA GLY A 145 8.71 -16.19 -0.20
C GLY A 145 8.06 -15.58 1.04
N LEU A 146 6.73 -15.42 1.02
CA LEU A 146 5.96 -14.98 2.18
C LEU A 146 6.05 -16.00 3.33
N ALA A 147 6.00 -17.31 3.04
CA ALA A 147 6.17 -18.35 4.05
C ALA A 147 7.55 -18.26 4.74
N VAL A 148 8.61 -18.00 3.96
CA VAL A 148 9.96 -17.75 4.50
C VAL A 148 9.96 -16.54 5.44
N ALA A 149 9.31 -15.45 5.04
CA ALA A 149 9.22 -14.24 5.86
C ALA A 149 8.40 -14.45 7.15
N LEU A 150 7.39 -15.30 7.12
CA LEU A 150 6.49 -15.57 8.25
C LEU A 150 7.00 -16.64 9.23
N LEU A 151 7.99 -17.45 8.85
CA LEU A 151 8.41 -18.64 9.57
C LEU A 151 8.83 -18.36 11.03
N GLY A 152 9.48 -17.20 11.26
CA GLY A 152 9.90 -16.76 12.61
C GLY A 152 8.81 -16.08 13.42
N LYS A 153 7.55 -16.10 12.98
CA LYS A 153 6.42 -15.39 13.63
C LYS A 153 6.74 -13.91 13.91
N PRO A 154 7.07 -13.14 12.87
CA PRO A 154 7.55 -11.77 13.05
C PRO A 154 6.46 -10.86 13.64
N GLU A 155 6.86 -9.83 14.38
CA GLU A 155 5.98 -8.74 14.81
C GLU A 155 5.80 -7.68 13.71
N PHE A 156 6.75 -7.58 12.79
CA PHE A 156 6.75 -6.63 11.69
C PHE A 156 7.10 -7.33 10.37
N LEU A 157 6.20 -7.25 9.39
CA LEU A 157 6.33 -7.85 8.07
C LEU A 157 6.58 -6.75 7.03
N VAL A 158 7.63 -6.89 6.22
CA VAL A 158 8.01 -5.93 5.17
C VAL A 158 7.96 -6.60 3.81
N LEU A 159 7.14 -6.08 2.91
CA LEU A 159 6.84 -6.66 1.61
C LEU A 159 7.07 -5.63 0.50
N ASP A 160 7.96 -5.93 -0.44
CA ASP A 160 8.19 -5.09 -1.63
C ASP A 160 7.40 -5.61 -2.81
N GLU A 161 6.40 -4.82 -3.27
CA GLU A 161 5.52 -5.11 -4.40
C GLU A 161 4.89 -6.54 -4.34
N PRO A 162 4.31 -6.98 -3.19
CA PRO A 162 3.92 -8.38 -3.02
C PRO A 162 2.75 -8.83 -3.89
N LEU A 163 1.96 -7.89 -4.42
CA LEU A 163 0.79 -8.13 -5.27
C LEU A 163 1.16 -8.20 -6.75
N ASN A 164 2.36 -7.73 -7.11
CA ASN A 164 2.77 -7.60 -8.51
C ASN A 164 2.86 -8.95 -9.21
N GLY A 165 2.19 -9.04 -10.38
CA GLY A 165 2.20 -10.23 -11.23
C GLY A 165 1.34 -11.41 -10.72
N LEU A 166 0.52 -11.19 -9.69
CA LEU A 166 -0.52 -12.14 -9.30
C LEU A 166 -1.77 -11.94 -10.16
N ASP A 167 -2.53 -13.02 -10.33
CA ASP A 167 -3.87 -12.95 -10.89
C ASP A 167 -4.87 -12.37 -9.86
N PRO A 168 -6.07 -11.93 -10.27
CA PRO A 168 -7.05 -11.32 -9.36
C PRO A 168 -7.39 -12.18 -8.14
N MET A 169 -7.46 -13.51 -8.31
CA MET A 169 -7.69 -14.42 -7.18
C MET A 169 -6.51 -14.45 -6.21
N GLY A 170 -5.29 -14.51 -6.74
CA GLY A 170 -4.06 -14.48 -5.93
C GLY A 170 -3.92 -13.19 -5.12
N ILE A 171 -4.28 -12.03 -5.72
CA ILE A 171 -4.33 -10.74 -5.02
C ILE A 171 -5.33 -10.79 -3.86
N GLN A 172 -6.54 -11.29 -4.10
CA GLN A 172 -7.58 -11.38 -3.08
C GLN A 172 -7.18 -12.31 -1.93
N GLU A 173 -6.61 -13.47 -2.23
CA GLU A 173 -6.16 -14.44 -1.22
C GLU A 173 -5.00 -13.89 -0.39
N LEU A 174 -4.04 -13.20 -1.03
CA LEU A 174 -2.93 -12.57 -0.31
C LEU A 174 -3.44 -11.45 0.60
N ARG A 175 -4.37 -10.63 0.13
CA ARG A 175 -5.01 -9.58 0.92
C ARG A 175 -5.68 -10.15 2.17
N HIS A 176 -6.55 -11.14 2.02
CA HIS A 176 -7.21 -11.79 3.15
C HIS A 176 -6.20 -12.38 4.15
N LEU A 177 -5.09 -12.94 3.65
CA LEU A 177 -4.03 -13.43 4.52
C LEU A 177 -3.39 -12.31 5.35
N LEU A 178 -3.02 -11.18 4.71
CA LEU A 178 -2.40 -10.04 5.39
C LEU A 178 -3.36 -9.40 6.41
N GLU A 179 -4.64 -9.22 6.05
CA GLU A 179 -5.69 -8.74 6.96
C GLU A 179 -5.84 -9.66 8.19
N LYS A 180 -5.85 -10.97 7.94
CA LYS A 180 -5.94 -11.96 9.02
C LYS A 180 -4.74 -11.88 9.97
N LEU A 181 -3.52 -11.81 9.43
CA LEU A 181 -2.30 -11.69 10.22
C LEU A 181 -2.30 -10.41 11.06
N ASN A 182 -2.71 -9.30 10.48
CA ASN A 182 -2.82 -8.04 11.21
C ASN A 182 -3.89 -8.10 12.32
N ARG A 183 -5.11 -8.49 11.97
CA ARG A 183 -6.25 -8.48 12.91
C ARG A 183 -6.13 -9.51 14.03
N GLU A 184 -5.69 -10.75 13.71
CA GLU A 184 -5.68 -11.86 14.67
C GLU A 184 -4.38 -11.93 15.48
N GLN A 185 -3.25 -11.46 14.92
CA GLN A 185 -1.93 -11.55 15.55
C GLN A 185 -1.34 -10.19 15.93
N GLY A 186 -2.04 -9.09 15.61
CA GLY A 186 -1.53 -7.74 15.85
C GLY A 186 -0.26 -7.41 15.05
N MET A 187 0.00 -8.15 13.97
CA MET A 187 1.20 -8.00 13.15
C MET A 187 1.19 -6.63 12.46
N THR A 188 2.26 -5.87 12.57
CA THR A 188 2.45 -4.67 11.76
C THR A 188 2.93 -5.07 10.37
N ILE A 189 2.38 -4.46 9.33
CA ILE A 189 2.72 -4.80 7.95
C ILE A 189 3.07 -3.52 7.20
N LEU A 190 4.23 -3.49 6.56
CA LEU A 190 4.61 -2.47 5.59
C LEU A 190 4.67 -3.11 4.21
N LEU A 191 3.88 -2.61 3.27
CA LEU A 191 3.95 -3.08 1.90
C LEU A 191 4.07 -1.92 0.93
N SER A 192 4.93 -2.08 -0.08
CA SER A 192 5.05 -1.14 -1.18
C SER A 192 4.13 -1.53 -2.33
N SER A 193 3.60 -0.56 -3.06
CA SER A 193 2.97 -0.74 -4.36
C SER A 193 3.09 0.53 -5.19
N HIS A 194 3.02 0.37 -6.50
CA HIS A 194 2.82 1.46 -7.44
C HIS A 194 1.35 1.56 -7.89
N ILE A 195 0.48 0.62 -7.44
CA ILE A 195 -0.96 0.57 -7.74
C ILE A 195 -1.72 0.93 -6.46
N LEU A 196 -2.22 2.16 -6.45
CA LEU A 196 -2.87 2.74 -5.28
C LEU A 196 -4.19 2.04 -4.92
N SER A 197 -5.00 1.67 -5.93
CA SER A 197 -6.28 0.99 -5.74
C SER A 197 -6.16 -0.40 -5.09
N GLU A 198 -5.03 -1.09 -5.29
CA GLU A 198 -4.76 -2.37 -4.60
C GLU A 198 -4.48 -2.17 -3.12
N LEU A 199 -3.69 -1.14 -2.77
CA LEU A 199 -3.38 -0.82 -1.38
C LEU A 199 -4.57 -0.29 -0.61
N HIS A 200 -5.44 0.49 -1.27
CA HIS A 200 -6.60 1.12 -0.62
C HIS A 200 -7.57 0.11 0.02
N GLN A 201 -7.64 -1.09 -0.51
CA GLN A 201 -8.49 -2.14 0.03
C GLN A 201 -7.87 -2.89 1.21
N LEU A 202 -6.62 -2.58 1.59
CA LEU A 202 -5.86 -3.30 2.60
C LEU A 202 -5.25 -2.39 3.67
N ALA A 203 -4.65 -1.28 3.25
CA ALA A 203 -3.85 -0.45 4.13
C ALA A 203 -4.71 0.44 5.03
N THR A 204 -4.27 0.62 6.28
CA THR A 204 -4.90 1.50 7.28
C THR A 204 -4.24 2.88 7.32
N SER A 205 -3.02 2.98 6.78
CA SER A 205 -2.27 4.24 6.66
C SER A 205 -1.32 4.18 5.47
N TYR A 206 -0.90 5.35 5.00
CA TYR A 206 -0.14 5.49 3.76
C TYR A 206 1.03 6.45 3.92
N GLY A 207 2.10 6.18 3.17
CA GLY A 207 3.14 7.14 2.87
C GLY A 207 3.29 7.27 1.36
N ILE A 208 3.22 8.49 0.85
CA ILE A 208 3.35 8.78 -0.57
C ILE A 208 4.77 9.25 -0.84
N LEU A 209 5.52 8.43 -1.60
CA LEU A 209 6.91 8.71 -1.96
C LEU A 209 7.00 9.11 -3.43
N HIS A 210 7.64 10.24 -3.71
CA HIS A 210 7.90 10.73 -5.06
C HIS A 210 9.31 11.30 -5.16
N ASN A 211 10.07 10.94 -6.20
CA ASN A 211 11.45 11.41 -6.43
C ASN A 211 12.37 11.35 -5.20
N GLY A 212 12.21 10.31 -4.38
CA GLY A 212 12.98 10.11 -3.15
C GLY A 212 12.53 10.94 -1.95
N GLN A 213 11.43 11.66 -2.04
CA GLN A 213 10.86 12.45 -0.94
C GLN A 213 9.53 11.88 -0.49
N LEU A 214 9.25 11.93 0.80
CA LEU A 214 7.93 11.61 1.35
C LEU A 214 7.07 12.87 1.24
N LEU A 215 6.09 12.86 0.34
CA LEU A 215 5.19 13.99 0.13
C LEU A 215 4.18 14.10 1.26
N GLU A 216 3.57 12.97 1.61
CA GLU A 216 2.56 12.90 2.66
C GLU A 216 2.56 11.58 3.41
N GLN A 217 2.08 11.64 4.65
CA GLN A 217 1.74 10.48 5.47
C GLN A 217 0.34 10.71 6.05
N LEU A 218 -0.59 9.77 5.80
CA LEU A 218 -2.01 9.92 6.15
C LEU A 218 -2.66 8.58 6.48
N THR A 219 -3.76 8.61 7.19
CA THR A 219 -4.62 7.45 7.44
C THR A 219 -5.52 7.16 6.25
N ALA A 220 -6.16 5.96 6.23
CA ALA A 220 -7.15 5.63 5.21
C ALA A 220 -8.34 6.59 5.25
N GLU A 221 -8.80 6.99 6.45
CA GLU A 221 -9.90 7.94 6.63
C GLU A 221 -9.55 9.33 6.11
N GLU A 222 -8.32 9.81 6.34
CA GLU A 222 -7.85 11.08 5.80
C GLU A 222 -7.73 11.03 4.28
N LEU A 223 -7.26 9.92 3.72
CA LEU A 223 -7.20 9.72 2.27
C LEU A 223 -8.59 9.74 1.65
N ASP A 224 -9.55 9.01 2.25
CA ASP A 224 -10.94 9.00 1.79
C ASP A 224 -11.61 10.39 1.87
N ALA A 225 -11.30 11.15 2.92
CA ALA A 225 -11.79 12.51 3.08
C ALA A 225 -11.23 13.48 2.03
N ARG A 226 -10.00 13.24 1.55
CA ARG A 226 -9.35 14.06 0.51
C ARG A 226 -9.74 13.68 -0.91
N CYS A 227 -10.21 12.43 -1.12
CA CYS A 227 -10.79 12.03 -2.39
C CYS A 227 -12.14 12.74 -2.56
N SER A 228 -12.18 13.82 -3.36
CA SER A 228 -13.39 14.60 -3.56
C SER A 228 -14.50 13.72 -4.15
N LYS A 229 -15.68 13.75 -3.51
CA LYS A 229 -16.87 13.07 -4.02
C LYS A 229 -17.50 13.92 -5.10
N TYR A 230 -17.93 13.25 -6.16
CA TYR A 230 -18.71 13.88 -7.21
C TYR A 230 -19.97 13.08 -7.51
N LEU A 231 -21.01 13.79 -7.95
CA LEU A 231 -22.22 13.19 -8.47
C LEU A 231 -22.07 13.03 -9.98
N LEU A 232 -22.12 11.79 -10.45
CA LEU A 232 -22.26 11.48 -11.87
C LEU A 232 -23.74 11.44 -12.21
N VAL A 233 -24.15 12.24 -13.22
CA VAL A 233 -25.52 12.35 -13.68
C VAL A 233 -25.56 12.12 -15.18
N ARG A 234 -26.40 11.18 -15.64
CA ARG A 234 -26.73 10.99 -17.05
C ARG A 234 -28.24 11.10 -17.23
N THR A 235 -28.63 11.95 -18.13
CA THR A 235 -30.05 12.16 -18.43
C THR A 235 -30.28 12.13 -19.94
N ASP A 236 -31.56 12.19 -20.37
CA ASP A 236 -31.92 12.36 -21.75
C ASP A 236 -31.74 13.81 -22.26
N ASN A 237 -31.51 14.78 -21.33
CA ASN A 237 -31.26 16.18 -21.66
C ASN A 237 -30.28 16.83 -20.68
N ASP A 238 -29.00 16.65 -20.95
CA ASP A 238 -27.91 17.13 -20.09
C ASP A 238 -27.89 18.65 -19.93
N ARG A 239 -28.30 19.43 -20.96
CA ARG A 239 -28.33 20.91 -20.86
C ARG A 239 -29.30 21.36 -19.78
N ARG A 240 -30.51 20.79 -19.78
CA ARG A 240 -31.53 21.11 -18.77
C ARG A 240 -31.14 20.61 -17.40
N ALA A 241 -30.52 19.44 -17.31
CA ALA A 241 -29.99 18.91 -16.07
C ALA A 241 -28.90 19.81 -15.44
N VAL A 242 -28.01 20.39 -16.23
CA VAL A 242 -26.98 21.35 -15.74
C VAL A 242 -27.63 22.55 -15.05
N ASP A 243 -28.68 23.13 -15.65
CA ASP A 243 -29.33 24.31 -15.09
C ASP A 243 -30.01 24.02 -13.75
N ILE A 244 -30.60 22.85 -13.62
CA ILE A 244 -31.25 22.37 -12.38
C ILE A 244 -30.20 22.11 -11.32
N LEU A 245 -29.15 21.35 -11.65
CA LEU A 245 -28.08 20.97 -10.73
C LEU A 245 -27.30 22.18 -10.20
N ARG A 246 -27.03 23.18 -11.03
CA ARG A 246 -26.37 24.43 -10.61
C ARG A 246 -27.21 25.23 -9.62
N LYS A 247 -28.54 25.23 -9.76
CA LYS A 247 -29.43 25.89 -8.80
C LYS A 247 -29.48 25.17 -7.47
N MET A 248 -29.42 23.84 -7.52
CA MET A 248 -29.52 22.97 -6.33
C MET A 248 -28.21 22.92 -5.55
N PHE A 249 -27.08 22.89 -6.24
CA PHE A 249 -25.74 22.81 -5.67
C PHE A 249 -24.88 24.01 -6.11
N PRO A 250 -25.16 25.22 -5.59
CA PRO A 250 -24.51 26.46 -6.06
C PRO A 250 -23.00 26.50 -5.81
N GLU A 251 -22.52 25.76 -4.82
CA GLU A 251 -21.08 25.68 -4.50
C GLU A 251 -20.32 24.62 -5.31
N ALA A 252 -21.05 23.74 -6.00
CA ALA A 252 -20.43 22.68 -6.78
C ALA A 252 -20.21 23.07 -8.23
N ILE A 253 -19.09 22.64 -8.78
CA ILE A 253 -18.74 22.85 -10.19
C ILE A 253 -19.37 21.71 -11.00
N CYS A 254 -20.20 22.06 -11.97
CA CYS A 254 -20.82 21.11 -12.90
C CYS A 254 -20.04 21.11 -14.22
N GLN A 255 -19.43 19.97 -14.57
CA GLN A 255 -18.65 19.75 -15.79
C GLN A 255 -19.28 18.65 -16.64
N ALA A 256 -19.38 18.88 -17.96
CA ALA A 256 -19.74 17.84 -18.90
C ALA A 256 -18.52 16.97 -19.24
N THR A 257 -18.64 15.66 -19.10
CA THR A 257 -17.62 14.66 -19.43
C THR A 257 -18.15 13.66 -20.44
N VAL A 258 -17.29 12.76 -20.93
CA VAL A 258 -17.71 11.67 -21.83
C VAL A 258 -18.67 10.70 -21.13
N GLU A 259 -18.58 10.57 -19.80
CA GLU A 259 -19.42 9.68 -19.00
C GLU A 259 -20.77 10.30 -18.60
N GLY A 260 -20.93 11.61 -18.71
CA GLY A 260 -22.10 12.36 -18.27
C GLY A 260 -21.73 13.69 -17.60
N LEU A 261 -22.68 14.26 -16.85
CA LEU A 261 -22.43 15.45 -16.05
C LEU A 261 -21.78 15.06 -14.72
N ARG A 262 -20.69 15.73 -14.41
CA ARG A 262 -19.96 15.58 -13.15
C ARG A 262 -20.12 16.83 -12.30
N LEU A 263 -20.61 16.64 -11.07
CA LEU A 263 -20.84 17.72 -10.12
C LEU A 263 -19.97 17.49 -8.87
N SER A 264 -19.09 18.44 -8.53
CA SER A 264 -18.11 18.30 -7.44
C SER A 264 -17.80 19.67 -6.81
N PRO A 265 -17.58 19.76 -5.48
CA PRO A 265 -17.74 18.71 -4.48
C PRO A 265 -19.20 18.44 -4.10
N VAL A 266 -19.52 17.22 -3.66
CA VAL A 266 -20.87 16.86 -3.20
C VAL A 266 -20.84 15.96 -1.96
N GLY A 267 -21.92 16.03 -1.14
CA GLY A 267 -22.14 15.13 -0.02
C GLY A 267 -22.69 13.76 -0.43
N ASN A 268 -22.74 12.81 0.50
CA ASN A 268 -23.26 11.45 0.26
C ASN A 268 -24.73 11.43 -0.15
N GLU A 269 -25.52 12.42 0.27
CA GLU A 269 -26.96 12.49 0.01
C GLU A 269 -27.30 13.18 -1.32
N ALA A 270 -26.26 13.65 -2.05
CA ALA A 270 -26.46 14.41 -3.28
C ALA A 270 -27.28 13.65 -4.34
N ALA A 271 -27.06 12.33 -4.45
CA ALA A 271 -27.82 11.50 -5.39
C ALA A 271 -29.32 11.44 -5.04
N ALA A 272 -29.66 11.26 -3.76
CA ALA A 272 -31.05 11.23 -3.31
C ALA A 272 -31.73 12.58 -3.55
N THR A 273 -31.06 13.67 -3.20
CA THR A 273 -31.55 15.04 -3.38
C THR A 273 -31.76 15.38 -4.87
N ALA A 274 -30.76 15.04 -5.72
CA ALA A 274 -30.84 15.32 -7.15
C ALA A 274 -31.92 14.47 -7.88
N SER A 275 -32.08 13.22 -7.45
CA SER A 275 -33.03 12.29 -8.08
C SER A 275 -34.49 12.84 -8.13
N GLY A 276 -34.98 13.30 -6.97
CA GLY A 276 -36.34 13.83 -6.86
C GLY A 276 -36.57 14.99 -7.81
N VAL A 277 -35.71 15.99 -7.77
CA VAL A 277 -35.91 17.24 -8.54
C VAL A 277 -35.72 17.03 -10.05
N LEU A 278 -34.75 16.18 -10.46
CA LEU A 278 -34.57 15.86 -11.88
C LEU A 278 -35.80 15.14 -12.46
N MET A 279 -36.41 14.23 -11.70
CA MET A 279 -37.64 13.53 -12.10
C MET A 279 -38.88 14.43 -12.09
N GLU A 280 -39.03 15.29 -11.08
CA GLU A 280 -40.12 16.26 -11.00
C GLU A 280 -40.12 17.24 -12.18
N ASP A 281 -38.92 17.58 -12.68
CA ASP A 281 -38.72 18.44 -13.85
C ASP A 281 -38.87 17.68 -15.19
N GLY A 282 -39.27 16.39 -15.12
CA GLY A 282 -39.59 15.55 -16.27
C GLY A 282 -38.38 15.00 -17.04
N LEU A 283 -37.18 14.97 -16.40
CA LEU A 283 -36.02 14.38 -17.00
C LEU A 283 -35.94 12.86 -16.73
N HIS A 284 -35.57 12.10 -17.74
CA HIS A 284 -35.30 10.68 -17.61
C HIS A 284 -33.84 10.47 -17.13
N VAL A 285 -33.70 10.10 -15.86
CA VAL A 285 -32.41 9.81 -15.27
C VAL A 285 -31.94 8.41 -15.68
N GLN A 286 -30.86 8.32 -16.45
CA GLN A 286 -30.25 7.08 -16.90
C GLN A 286 -29.22 6.56 -15.90
N GLU A 287 -28.46 7.45 -15.26
CA GLU A 287 -27.52 7.13 -14.22
C GLU A 287 -27.42 8.27 -13.22
N LEU A 288 -27.40 7.94 -11.92
CA LEU A 288 -27.23 8.89 -10.84
C LEU A 288 -26.46 8.19 -9.71
N ALA A 289 -25.20 8.52 -9.55
CA ALA A 289 -24.34 7.88 -8.57
C ALA A 289 -23.39 8.89 -7.93
N VAL A 290 -23.25 8.82 -6.60
CA VAL A 290 -22.11 9.49 -5.92
C VAL A 290 -20.89 8.61 -6.10
N ARG A 291 -19.87 9.16 -6.75
CA ARG A 291 -18.58 8.54 -6.93
C ARG A 291 -17.50 9.38 -6.22
N SER A 292 -16.39 8.77 -5.83
CA SER A 292 -15.19 9.52 -5.40
C SER A 292 -14.27 9.73 -6.60
N GLU A 293 -13.58 10.85 -6.63
CA GLU A 293 -12.40 10.97 -7.49
C GLU A 293 -11.45 9.83 -7.13
N GLY A 294 -11.07 9.06 -8.15
CA GLY A 294 -10.20 7.92 -7.95
C GLY A 294 -8.93 8.35 -7.23
N LEU A 295 -8.42 7.48 -6.38
CA LEU A 295 -7.16 7.64 -5.66
C LEU A 295 -6.01 8.01 -6.60
N GLU A 296 -6.07 7.53 -7.86
CA GLU A 296 -5.11 7.85 -8.92
C GLU A 296 -5.15 9.35 -9.28
N ALA A 297 -6.33 9.98 -9.27
CA ALA A 297 -6.45 11.41 -9.55
C ALA A 297 -5.86 12.26 -8.42
N TYR A 298 -6.11 11.86 -7.16
CA TYR A 298 -5.47 12.50 -6.00
C TYR A 298 -3.94 12.38 -6.06
N PHE A 299 -3.43 11.17 -6.31
CA PHE A 299 -2.00 10.93 -6.46
C PHE A 299 -1.39 11.77 -7.60
N THR A 300 -2.04 11.81 -8.76
CA THR A 300 -1.59 12.59 -9.92
C THR A 300 -1.55 14.08 -9.62
N ALA A 301 -2.56 14.60 -8.91
CA ALA A 301 -2.60 16.01 -8.51
C ALA A 301 -1.48 16.36 -7.50
N LEU A 302 -1.20 15.45 -6.55
CA LEU A 302 -0.15 15.62 -5.56
C LEU A 302 1.25 15.63 -6.20
N VAL A 303 1.50 14.69 -7.11
CA VAL A 303 2.78 14.57 -7.84
C VAL A 303 2.95 15.67 -8.90
N GLY A 304 1.85 16.08 -9.56
CA GLY A 304 1.86 17.15 -10.59
C GLY A 304 2.02 18.55 -10.02
N GLY A 305 1.63 18.78 -8.77
CA GLY A 305 1.78 20.07 -8.08
C GLY A 305 3.24 20.45 -7.79
N ASP A 306 4.10 19.47 -7.54
CA ASP A 306 5.54 19.69 -7.28
C ASP A 306 6.34 20.04 -8.55
N SER A 307 5.82 19.72 -9.75
CA SER A 307 6.51 20.05 -11.01
C SER A 307 6.54 21.56 -11.34
N HIS A 308 5.79 22.41 -10.63
CA HIS A 308 5.79 23.87 -10.79
C HIS A 308 6.64 24.64 -9.75
N ALA A 309 7.15 23.97 -8.70
CA ALA A 309 7.95 24.64 -7.67
C ALA A 309 9.46 24.69 -7.98
N ASP A 310 9.97 23.87 -8.90
CA ASP A 310 11.41 23.80 -9.25
C ASP A 310 11.79 24.60 -10.53
N ALA A 311 10.87 25.42 -11.07
CA ALA A 311 11.11 26.25 -12.27
C ALA A 311 11.12 27.76 -11.96
N GLY A 312 11.64 28.13 -10.76
CA GLY A 312 11.78 29.51 -10.33
C GLY A 312 13.23 29.88 -9.97
#